data_1349028d023ef49ebc242da07588582c
#
_entry.id   1349028d023ef49ebc242da07588582c
#
_cell.length_a   1.000
_cell.length_b   1.000
_cell.length_c   1.000
_cell.angle_alpha   90.00
_cell.angle_beta   90.00
_cell.angle_gamma   90.00
#
_symmetry.space_group_name_H-M   'P 1'
#
loop_
_entity.id
_entity.type
_entity.pdbx_description
1 polymer ?
#
loop_
_entity_poly.entity_id
_entity_poly.type
_entity_poly.pdbx_seq_one_letter_code
_entity_poly.pdbx_strand_id
1 'polypeptide(L)'
;MKKLNFFKTVQLVIMLAFLAVCVWLIFFQRELYNEIAQDPNLKMVCGMLWASFGLSLLFIFIDFSTMADYKRDFRELDFAVHSDPMSGLANRNSCDGIIDRYADKPVPRGVGCVMLELTNIRYINGRFGHAQGNAAIRDFSNILKMSSVSLCFVGRNGGNKFLAVFEESDRQQIDRFLERIDQKIEAYNAKNSGKPLDYACGIAFDEPEEMTITQLVALADRRIRR
;
A
#
# COMPACT_ATOMS: atom_id res chain seq x y z
N MET A 1 -7.93 15.41 2.11
CA MET A 1 -7.54 15.31 0.68
C MET A 1 -8.71 15.22 -0.29
N LYS A 2 -9.74 14.35 -0.12
CA LYS A 2 -10.89 14.27 -1.04
C LYS A 2 -11.62 15.61 -1.25
N LYS A 3 -11.85 16.39 -0.18
CA LYS A 3 -12.51 17.72 -0.27
C LYS A 3 -11.70 18.74 -1.07
N LEU A 4 -10.36 18.77 -0.91
CA LEU A 4 -9.49 19.71 -1.63
C LEU A 4 -9.47 19.42 -3.14
N ASN A 5 -9.42 18.14 -3.53
CA ASN A 5 -9.51 17.75 -4.94
C ASN A 5 -10.87 18.15 -5.55
N PHE A 6 -11.96 17.98 -4.80
CA PHE A 6 -13.28 18.38 -5.24
C PHE A 6 -13.36 19.88 -5.54
N PHE A 7 -12.87 20.74 -4.63
CA PHE A 7 -12.87 22.21 -4.85
C PHE A 7 -12.04 22.61 -6.07
N LYS A 8 -10.85 21.99 -6.27
CA LYS A 8 -10.01 22.28 -7.46
C LYS A 8 -10.65 21.84 -8.75
N THR A 9 -11.34 20.68 -8.75
CA THR A 9 -12.10 20.21 -9.92
C THR A 9 -13.25 21.16 -10.23
N VAL A 10 -13.99 21.61 -9.23
CA VAL A 10 -15.08 22.60 -9.40
C VAL A 10 -14.53 23.91 -9.95
N GLN A 11 -13.41 24.41 -9.43
CA GLN A 11 -12.76 25.62 -9.95
C GLN A 11 -12.37 25.49 -11.42
N LEU A 12 -11.78 24.34 -11.83
CA LEU A 12 -11.43 24.06 -13.22
C LEU A 12 -12.67 24.04 -14.12
N VAL A 13 -13.76 23.41 -13.69
CA VAL A 13 -15.03 23.35 -14.44
C VAL A 13 -15.61 24.75 -14.62
N ILE A 14 -15.63 25.57 -13.56
CA ILE A 14 -16.13 26.96 -13.64
C ILE A 14 -15.26 27.77 -14.64
N MET A 15 -13.94 27.62 -14.62
CA MET A 15 -13.05 28.32 -15.54
C MET A 15 -13.26 27.88 -16.99
N LEU A 16 -13.45 26.58 -17.23
CA LEU A 16 -13.73 26.07 -18.59
C LEU A 16 -15.09 26.57 -19.10
N ALA A 17 -16.10 26.63 -18.24
CA ALA A 17 -17.40 27.21 -18.57
C ALA A 17 -17.29 28.69 -18.91
N PHE A 18 -16.51 29.46 -18.12
CA PHE A 18 -16.26 30.87 -18.40
C PHE A 18 -15.51 31.08 -19.73
N LEU A 19 -14.50 30.25 -20.00
CA LEU A 19 -13.80 30.25 -21.29
C LEU A 19 -14.76 30.00 -22.46
N ALA A 20 -15.62 29.00 -22.34
CA ALA A 20 -16.60 28.68 -23.37
C ALA A 20 -17.55 29.86 -23.66
N VAL A 21 -18.02 30.57 -22.61
CA VAL A 21 -18.84 31.77 -22.74
C VAL A 21 -18.07 32.91 -23.43
N CYS A 22 -16.81 33.15 -23.05
CA CYS A 22 -15.97 34.17 -23.67
C CYS A 22 -15.73 33.89 -25.16
N VAL A 23 -15.42 32.64 -25.51
CA VAL A 23 -15.24 32.20 -26.89
C VAL A 23 -16.53 32.39 -27.68
N TRP A 24 -17.68 31.98 -27.08
CA TRP A 24 -18.99 32.18 -27.72
C TRP A 24 -19.29 33.65 -27.99
N LEU A 25 -19.06 34.54 -27.02
CA LEU A 25 -19.28 36.00 -27.19
C LEU A 25 -18.41 36.57 -28.29
N ILE A 26 -17.13 36.20 -28.40
CA ILE A 26 -16.22 36.70 -29.42
C ILE A 26 -16.61 36.23 -30.84
N PHE A 27 -17.02 34.95 -30.97
CA PHE A 27 -17.31 34.39 -32.29
C PHE A 27 -18.71 34.65 -32.79
N PHE A 28 -19.71 34.79 -31.91
CA PHE A 28 -21.11 34.95 -32.30
C PHE A 28 -21.62 36.39 -32.16
N GLN A 29 -21.00 37.26 -31.39
CA GLN A 29 -21.37 38.67 -31.22
C GLN A 29 -20.43 39.56 -32.03
N ARG A 30 -20.65 39.65 -33.33
CA ARG A 30 -19.81 40.42 -34.27
C ARG A 30 -19.76 41.93 -33.95
N GLU A 31 -20.84 42.48 -33.44
CA GLU A 31 -20.91 43.91 -33.06
C GLU A 31 -19.99 44.19 -31.85
N LEU A 32 -20.02 43.34 -30.82
CA LEU A 32 -19.12 43.46 -29.67
C LEU A 32 -17.64 43.30 -30.05
N TYR A 33 -17.33 42.42 -30.97
CA TYR A 33 -15.96 42.26 -31.46
C TYR A 33 -15.48 43.51 -32.22
N ASN A 34 -16.33 44.14 -33.01
CA ASN A 34 -16.01 45.36 -33.74
C ASN A 34 -15.81 46.58 -32.82
N GLU A 35 -16.63 46.70 -31.78
CA GLU A 35 -16.46 47.73 -30.72
C GLU A 35 -15.12 47.59 -29.99
N ILE A 36 -14.81 46.35 -29.52
CA ILE A 36 -13.52 46.04 -28.91
C ILE A 36 -12.36 46.33 -29.85
N ALA A 37 -12.54 46.04 -31.15
CA ALA A 37 -11.51 46.24 -32.18
C ALA A 37 -11.24 47.73 -32.51
N GLN A 38 -12.18 48.61 -32.26
CA GLN A 38 -12.06 50.06 -32.54
C GLN A 38 -11.55 50.88 -31.34
N ASP A 39 -11.79 50.45 -30.09
CA ASP A 39 -11.37 51.19 -28.90
C ASP A 39 -10.06 50.59 -28.32
N PRO A 40 -8.94 51.39 -28.29
CA PRO A 40 -7.68 50.94 -27.76
C PRO A 40 -7.73 50.59 -26.27
N ASN A 41 -8.56 51.30 -25.48
CA ASN A 41 -8.69 51.04 -24.05
C ASN A 41 -9.43 49.70 -23.81
N LEU A 42 -10.46 49.45 -24.58
CA LEU A 42 -11.21 48.18 -24.51
C LEU A 42 -10.37 46.99 -24.91
N LYS A 43 -9.53 47.15 -25.96
CA LYS A 43 -8.52 46.10 -26.31
C LYS A 43 -7.56 45.81 -25.17
N MET A 44 -7.04 46.85 -24.50
CA MET A 44 -6.09 46.69 -23.40
C MET A 44 -6.75 45.97 -22.23
N VAL A 45 -7.98 46.31 -21.85
CA VAL A 45 -8.73 45.66 -20.77
C VAL A 45 -8.99 44.19 -21.12
N CYS A 46 -9.45 43.90 -22.34
CA CYS A 46 -9.64 42.49 -22.79
C CYS A 46 -8.34 41.70 -22.77
N GLY A 47 -7.22 42.31 -23.22
CA GLY A 47 -5.89 41.72 -23.16
C GLY A 47 -5.45 41.38 -21.74
N MET A 48 -5.68 42.27 -20.77
CA MET A 48 -5.38 42.04 -19.35
C MET A 48 -6.24 40.91 -18.78
N LEU A 49 -7.53 40.83 -19.13
CA LEU A 49 -8.42 39.77 -18.70
C LEU A 49 -7.97 38.40 -19.24
N TRP A 50 -7.59 38.34 -20.52
CA TRP A 50 -7.05 37.11 -21.11
C TRP A 50 -5.72 36.70 -20.49
N ALA A 51 -4.82 37.67 -20.21
CA ALA A 51 -3.56 37.38 -19.54
C ALA A 51 -3.76 36.86 -18.11
N SER A 52 -4.68 37.45 -17.34
CA SER A 52 -5.04 36.98 -16.00
C SER A 52 -5.68 35.62 -16.00
N PHE A 53 -6.49 35.31 -17.01
CA PHE A 53 -7.09 34.00 -17.21
C PHE A 53 -6.03 32.93 -17.52
N GLY A 54 -5.09 33.23 -18.44
CA GLY A 54 -3.98 32.33 -18.76
C GLY A 54 -3.08 32.06 -17.55
N LEU A 55 -2.79 33.11 -16.76
CA LEU A 55 -2.03 32.98 -15.53
C LEU A 55 -2.75 32.09 -14.49
N SER A 56 -4.05 32.23 -14.35
CA SER A 56 -4.86 31.40 -13.44
C SER A 56 -4.87 29.93 -13.88
N LEU A 57 -4.94 29.64 -15.17
CA LEU A 57 -4.80 28.27 -15.69
C LEU A 57 -3.42 27.68 -15.39
N LEU A 58 -2.37 28.50 -15.56
CA LEU A 58 -1.00 28.09 -15.21
C LEU A 58 -0.88 27.72 -13.72
N PHE A 59 -1.42 28.54 -12.83
CA PHE A 59 -1.42 28.24 -11.39
C PHE A 59 -2.19 26.94 -11.06
N ILE A 60 -3.34 26.72 -11.68
CA ILE A 60 -4.09 25.47 -11.50
C ILE A 60 -3.26 24.28 -11.97
N PHE A 61 -2.57 24.39 -13.10
CA PHE A 61 -1.70 23.33 -13.62
C PHE A 61 -0.54 23.03 -12.66
N ILE A 62 0.15 24.07 -12.15
CA ILE A 62 1.21 23.92 -11.15
C ILE A 62 0.67 23.25 -9.89
N ASP A 63 -0.50 23.65 -9.41
CA ASP A 63 -1.15 23.07 -8.25
C ASP A 63 -1.46 21.57 -8.44
N PHE A 64 -1.94 21.16 -9.61
CA PHE A 64 -2.16 19.75 -9.91
C PHE A 64 -0.86 18.96 -9.95
N SER A 65 0.19 19.52 -10.55
CA SER A 65 1.51 18.90 -10.63
C SER A 65 2.09 18.69 -9.24
N THR A 66 2.17 19.76 -8.43
CA THR A 66 2.71 19.65 -7.06
C THR A 66 1.90 18.70 -6.19
N MET A 67 0.58 18.66 -6.35
CA MET A 67 -0.26 17.73 -5.60
C MET A 67 -0.03 16.25 -6.01
N ALA A 68 0.31 16.00 -7.27
CA ALA A 68 0.68 14.66 -7.74
C ALA A 68 2.00 14.20 -7.09
N ASP A 69 3.00 15.10 -7.02
CA ASP A 69 4.28 14.85 -6.38
C ASP A 69 4.10 14.59 -4.87
N TYR A 70 3.36 15.43 -4.15
CA TYR A 70 3.05 15.20 -2.73
C TYR A 70 2.38 13.85 -2.45
N LYS A 71 1.48 13.39 -3.34
CA LYS A 71 0.85 12.07 -3.17
C LYS A 71 1.82 10.92 -3.41
N ARG A 72 2.79 11.13 -4.28
CA ARG A 72 3.85 10.15 -4.53
C ARG A 72 4.77 10.06 -3.32
N ASP A 73 5.30 11.19 -2.85
CA ASP A 73 6.18 11.28 -1.70
C ASP A 73 5.52 10.72 -0.44
N PHE A 74 4.25 11.05 -0.21
CA PHE A 74 3.49 10.51 0.91
C PHE A 74 3.34 8.98 0.85
N ARG A 75 3.10 8.42 -0.34
CA ARG A 75 3.03 6.96 -0.50
C ARG A 75 4.38 6.28 -0.30
N GLU A 76 5.45 6.90 -0.80
CA GLU A 76 6.81 6.39 -0.61
C GLU A 76 7.20 6.43 0.88
N LEU A 77 6.86 7.51 1.59
CA LEU A 77 7.08 7.63 3.02
C LEU A 77 6.25 6.63 3.82
N ASP A 78 4.97 6.48 3.52
CA ASP A 78 4.07 5.51 4.16
C ASP A 78 4.56 4.07 3.95
N PHE A 79 4.99 3.75 2.73
CA PHE A 79 5.60 2.47 2.42
C PHE A 79 6.91 2.25 3.21
N ALA A 80 7.79 3.26 3.27
CA ALA A 80 9.06 3.17 4.01
C ALA A 80 8.86 3.00 5.52
N VAL A 81 7.81 3.60 6.09
CA VAL A 81 7.49 3.51 7.53
C VAL A 81 6.84 2.17 7.88
N HIS A 82 5.98 1.62 7.01
CA HIS A 82 5.12 0.47 7.33
C HIS A 82 5.51 -0.83 6.63
N SER A 83 6.36 -0.80 5.61
CA SER A 83 6.75 -1.99 4.84
C SER A 83 8.22 -2.34 5.01
N ASP A 84 8.53 -3.62 4.94
CA ASP A 84 9.92 -4.12 4.86
C ASP A 84 10.41 -4.01 3.42
N PRO A 85 11.51 -3.29 3.15
CA PRO A 85 11.97 -3.01 1.78
C PRO A 85 12.44 -4.26 1.02
N MET A 86 12.80 -5.32 1.73
CA MET A 86 13.25 -6.57 1.10
C MET A 86 12.08 -7.46 0.71
N SER A 87 11.09 -7.59 1.59
CA SER A 87 9.97 -8.52 1.44
C SER A 87 8.72 -7.89 0.82
N GLY A 88 8.57 -6.56 0.93
CA GLY A 88 7.35 -5.85 0.54
C GLY A 88 6.12 -6.18 1.39
N LEU A 89 6.30 -6.91 2.48
CA LEU A 89 5.31 -7.14 3.52
C LEU A 89 5.36 -6.03 4.57
N ALA A 90 4.40 -6.02 5.49
CA ALA A 90 4.48 -5.17 6.66
C ALA A 90 5.80 -5.42 7.42
N ASN A 91 6.45 -4.35 7.87
CA ASN A 91 7.70 -4.46 8.60
C ASN A 91 7.46 -4.79 10.09
N ARG A 92 8.55 -4.95 10.84
CA ARG A 92 8.48 -5.26 12.27
C ARG A 92 7.68 -4.23 13.07
N ASN A 93 7.86 -2.94 12.81
CA ASN A 93 7.09 -1.90 13.50
C ASN A 93 5.57 -2.05 13.27
N SER A 94 5.19 -2.45 12.07
CA SER A 94 3.78 -2.72 11.74
C SER A 94 3.27 -3.99 12.43
N CYS A 95 4.13 -5.02 12.60
CA CYS A 95 3.80 -6.19 13.41
C CYS A 95 3.61 -5.80 14.88
N ASP A 96 4.52 -5.01 15.43
CA ASP A 96 4.45 -4.50 16.80
C ASP A 96 3.17 -3.64 16.99
N GLY A 97 2.83 -2.78 16.03
CA GLY A 97 1.60 -1.98 16.06
C GLY A 97 0.30 -2.79 16.04
N ILE A 98 0.28 -4.00 15.47
CA ILE A 98 -0.87 -4.91 15.59
C ILE A 98 -0.90 -5.54 16.99
N ILE A 99 0.25 -5.94 17.52
CA ILE A 99 0.37 -6.47 18.86
C ILE A 99 -0.08 -5.42 19.88
N ASP A 100 0.33 -4.17 19.72
CA ASP A 100 -0.02 -3.06 20.63
C ASP A 100 -1.53 -2.78 20.68
N ARG A 101 -2.30 -3.07 19.62
CA ARG A 101 -3.77 -2.93 19.65
C ARG A 101 -4.46 -3.83 20.67
N TYR A 102 -3.80 -4.92 21.05
CA TYR A 102 -4.26 -5.89 22.04
C TYR A 102 -3.43 -5.83 23.33
N ALA A 103 -2.55 -4.82 23.49
CA ALA A 103 -1.66 -4.72 24.64
C ALA A 103 -2.47 -4.68 25.94
N ASP A 104 -1.94 -5.37 26.95
CA ASP A 104 -2.46 -5.41 28.33
C ASP A 104 -3.88 -5.97 28.51
N LYS A 105 -4.45 -6.62 27.50
CA LYS A 105 -5.76 -7.27 27.58
C LYS A 105 -5.67 -8.74 27.18
N PRO A 106 -6.50 -9.60 27.77
CA PRO A 106 -6.68 -10.96 27.26
C PRO A 106 -7.13 -10.92 25.80
N VAL A 107 -6.59 -11.81 25.01
CA VAL A 107 -6.90 -11.89 23.57
C VAL A 107 -8.37 -12.33 23.40
N PRO A 108 -9.18 -11.62 22.58
CA PRO A 108 -10.54 -12.05 22.27
C PRO A 108 -10.56 -13.44 21.58
N ARG A 109 -11.67 -14.16 21.73
CA ARG A 109 -11.89 -15.38 20.93
C ARG A 109 -11.82 -15.06 19.43
N GLY A 110 -11.27 -15.99 18.66
CA GLY A 110 -11.12 -15.82 17.21
C GLY A 110 -9.86 -15.04 16.82
N VAL A 111 -9.02 -14.63 17.75
CA VAL A 111 -7.69 -14.09 17.44
C VAL A 111 -6.66 -15.22 17.48
N GLY A 112 -5.87 -15.32 16.41
CA GLY A 112 -4.81 -16.32 16.29
C GLY A 112 -3.53 -15.76 15.71
N CYS A 113 -2.42 -16.41 16.04
CA CYS A 113 -1.11 -16.08 15.51
C CYS A 113 -0.47 -17.30 14.86
N VAL A 114 0.11 -17.11 13.70
CA VAL A 114 0.96 -18.09 13.03
C VAL A 114 2.34 -17.45 12.82
N MET A 115 3.35 -18.10 13.39
CA MET A 115 4.75 -17.74 13.13
C MET A 115 5.29 -18.68 12.06
N LEU A 116 5.87 -18.12 11.00
CA LEU A 116 6.48 -18.88 9.91
C LEU A 116 7.98 -18.57 9.86
N GLU A 117 8.78 -19.58 9.59
CA GLU A 117 10.24 -19.46 9.44
C GLU A 117 10.67 -20.13 8.13
N LEU A 118 11.37 -19.39 7.25
CA LEU A 118 12.03 -19.97 6.07
C LEU A 118 13.28 -20.71 6.54
N THR A 119 13.25 -22.05 6.56
CA THR A 119 14.23 -22.87 7.30
C THR A 119 15.55 -23.02 6.55
N ASN A 120 15.52 -23.09 5.24
CA ASN A 120 16.69 -23.41 4.42
C ASN A 120 17.48 -22.20 3.91
N ILE A 121 17.22 -20.99 4.44
CA ILE A 121 17.89 -19.76 4.01
C ILE A 121 19.42 -19.82 4.17
N ARG A 122 19.91 -20.47 5.25
CA ARG A 122 21.35 -20.65 5.48
C ARG A 122 22.00 -21.51 4.41
N TYR A 123 21.34 -22.58 4.00
CA TYR A 123 21.79 -23.44 2.91
C TYR A 123 21.84 -22.68 1.59
N ILE A 124 20.80 -21.92 1.25
CA ILE A 124 20.75 -21.11 0.03
C ILE A 124 21.88 -20.08 0.04
N ASN A 125 22.07 -19.36 1.14
CA ASN A 125 23.17 -18.39 1.29
C ASN A 125 24.56 -19.01 1.13
N GLY A 126 24.78 -20.14 1.76
CA GLY A 126 26.10 -20.82 1.71
C GLY A 126 26.43 -21.39 0.33
N ARG A 127 25.43 -21.88 -0.40
CA ARG A 127 25.63 -22.51 -1.71
C ARG A 127 25.55 -21.56 -2.89
N PHE A 128 24.68 -20.54 -2.83
CA PHE A 128 24.34 -19.67 -3.95
C PHE A 128 24.59 -18.18 -3.69
N GLY A 129 25.05 -17.83 -2.48
CA GLY A 129 25.36 -16.48 -2.06
C GLY A 129 24.14 -15.70 -1.53
N HIS A 130 24.42 -14.60 -0.81
CA HIS A 130 23.40 -13.77 -0.15
C HIS A 130 22.35 -13.17 -1.09
N ALA A 131 22.73 -12.87 -2.34
CA ALA A 131 21.79 -12.36 -3.35
C ALA A 131 20.64 -13.36 -3.61
N GLN A 132 20.95 -14.66 -3.63
CA GLN A 132 19.97 -15.72 -3.83
C GLN A 132 19.14 -15.96 -2.57
N GLY A 133 19.72 -15.85 -1.39
CA GLY A 133 18.94 -15.88 -0.16
C GLY A 133 17.97 -14.72 -0.05
N ASN A 134 18.36 -13.52 -0.45
CA ASN A 134 17.48 -12.37 -0.53
C ASN A 134 16.34 -12.59 -1.55
N ALA A 135 16.64 -13.26 -2.69
CA ALA A 135 15.61 -13.65 -3.65
C ALA A 135 14.62 -14.65 -3.03
N ALA A 136 15.12 -15.67 -2.33
CA ALA A 136 14.26 -16.64 -1.63
C ALA A 136 13.34 -15.98 -0.59
N ILE A 137 13.85 -15.01 0.17
CA ILE A 137 13.01 -14.23 1.10
C ILE A 137 11.92 -13.47 0.34
N ARG A 138 12.23 -12.80 -0.78
CA ARG A 138 11.24 -12.10 -1.61
C ARG A 138 10.18 -13.05 -2.17
N ASP A 139 10.61 -14.18 -2.69
CA ASP A 139 9.70 -15.18 -3.29
C ASP A 139 8.76 -15.77 -2.25
N PHE A 140 9.28 -16.15 -1.09
CA PHE A 140 8.47 -16.62 0.03
C PHE A 140 7.51 -15.52 0.52
N SER A 141 7.96 -14.28 0.62
CA SER A 141 7.11 -13.14 1.01
C SER A 141 5.97 -12.90 0.03
N ASN A 142 6.22 -13.05 -1.28
CA ASN A 142 5.17 -12.97 -2.30
C ASN A 142 4.14 -14.10 -2.16
N ILE A 143 4.60 -15.31 -1.84
CA ILE A 143 3.70 -16.44 -1.54
C ILE A 143 2.82 -16.11 -0.34
N LEU A 144 3.41 -15.63 0.76
CA LEU A 144 2.66 -15.23 1.96
C LEU A 144 1.64 -14.12 1.66
N LYS A 145 2.06 -13.08 0.93
CA LYS A 145 1.19 -11.97 0.53
C LYS A 145 -0.03 -12.43 -0.25
N MET A 146 0.17 -13.33 -1.22
CA MET A 146 -0.94 -13.86 -2.01
C MET A 146 -1.84 -14.82 -1.22
N SER A 147 -1.27 -15.54 -0.26
CA SER A 147 -2.01 -16.50 0.56
C SER A 147 -2.86 -15.84 1.65
N SER A 148 -2.42 -14.67 2.15
CA SER A 148 -3.08 -13.93 3.24
C SER A 148 -4.29 -13.10 2.79
N VAL A 149 -4.50 -12.92 1.49
CA VAL A 149 -5.58 -12.05 0.96
C VAL A 149 -6.93 -12.46 1.55
N SER A 150 -7.59 -11.49 2.18
CA SER A 150 -8.90 -11.65 2.85
C SER A 150 -8.93 -12.66 4.00
N LEU A 151 -7.79 -13.06 4.55
CA LEU A 151 -7.71 -14.00 5.66
C LEU A 151 -7.04 -13.41 6.90
N CYS A 152 -5.88 -12.77 6.74
CA CYS A 152 -5.08 -12.33 7.87
C CYS A 152 -4.13 -11.19 7.50
N PHE A 153 -3.64 -10.50 8.52
CA PHE A 153 -2.45 -9.66 8.40
C PHE A 153 -1.20 -10.52 8.28
N VAL A 154 -0.24 -10.10 7.45
CA VAL A 154 1.09 -10.74 7.37
C VAL A 154 2.18 -9.69 7.36
N GLY A 155 3.19 -9.88 8.20
CA GLY A 155 4.37 -9.03 8.29
C GLY A 155 5.66 -9.82 8.46
N ARG A 156 6.79 -9.19 8.12
CA ARG A 156 8.12 -9.73 8.39
C ARG A 156 8.57 -9.33 9.78
N ASN A 157 8.70 -10.32 10.65
CA ASN A 157 9.09 -10.08 12.06
C ASN A 157 10.62 -10.01 12.27
N GLY A 158 11.39 -10.10 11.18
CA GLY A 158 12.85 -9.99 11.16
C GLY A 158 13.54 -11.25 10.63
N GLY A 159 14.70 -11.06 10.00
CA GLY A 159 15.48 -12.16 9.42
C GLY A 159 14.66 -12.99 8.41
N ASN A 160 14.49 -14.28 8.72
CA ASN A 160 13.72 -15.25 7.95
C ASN A 160 12.37 -15.61 8.61
N LYS A 161 11.91 -14.81 9.60
CA LYS A 161 10.65 -15.05 10.32
C LYS A 161 9.56 -14.08 9.91
N PHE A 162 8.35 -14.60 9.82
CA PHE A 162 7.14 -13.89 9.41
C PHE A 162 6.01 -14.16 10.40
N LEU A 163 5.24 -13.15 10.68
CA LEU A 163 4.09 -13.22 11.58
C LEU A 163 2.81 -13.05 10.77
N ALA A 164 1.87 -13.98 10.91
CA ALA A 164 0.50 -13.81 10.49
C ALA A 164 -0.40 -13.66 11.72
N VAL A 165 -1.28 -12.64 11.70
CA VAL A 165 -2.27 -12.40 12.76
C VAL A 165 -3.66 -12.49 12.15
N PHE A 166 -4.49 -13.33 12.74
CA PHE A 166 -5.87 -13.54 12.40
C PHE A 166 -6.75 -12.84 13.41
N GLU A 167 -7.70 -12.04 12.93
CA GLU A 167 -8.66 -11.30 13.74
C GLU A 167 -10.06 -11.79 13.39
N GLU A 168 -10.91 -12.02 14.40
CA GLU A 168 -12.30 -12.50 14.21
C GLU A 168 -12.38 -13.75 13.29
N SER A 169 -11.46 -14.69 13.48
CA SER A 169 -11.28 -15.83 12.59
C SER A 169 -11.67 -17.16 13.25
N ASP A 170 -11.76 -18.19 12.45
CA ASP A 170 -11.90 -19.57 12.88
C ASP A 170 -10.67 -20.41 12.49
N ARG A 171 -10.60 -21.62 13.00
CA ARG A 171 -9.52 -22.56 12.68
C ARG A 171 -9.45 -22.86 11.18
N GLN A 172 -10.57 -22.88 10.49
CA GLN A 172 -10.60 -23.18 9.05
C GLN A 172 -9.90 -22.08 8.23
N GLN A 173 -9.95 -20.82 8.66
CA GLN A 173 -9.26 -19.74 7.96
C GLN A 173 -7.74 -19.88 8.08
N ILE A 174 -7.24 -20.33 9.25
CA ILE A 174 -5.81 -20.62 9.45
C ILE A 174 -5.39 -21.79 8.56
N ASP A 175 -6.17 -22.86 8.55
CA ASP A 175 -5.88 -24.05 7.75
C ASP A 175 -5.89 -23.72 6.25
N ARG A 176 -6.86 -22.93 5.76
CA ARG A 176 -6.89 -22.41 4.37
C ARG A 176 -5.67 -21.56 4.03
N PHE A 177 -5.20 -20.74 4.96
CA PHE A 177 -3.99 -19.94 4.74
C PHE A 177 -2.77 -20.84 4.53
N LEU A 178 -2.59 -21.86 5.39
CA LEU A 178 -1.48 -22.80 5.29
C LEU A 178 -1.57 -23.66 4.02
N GLU A 179 -2.75 -24.17 3.69
CA GLU A 179 -2.98 -24.91 2.44
C GLU A 179 -2.61 -24.08 1.19
N ARG A 180 -2.97 -22.78 1.18
CA ARG A 180 -2.58 -21.87 0.08
C ARG A 180 -1.07 -21.68 0.00
N ILE A 181 -0.37 -21.64 1.13
CA ILE A 181 1.09 -21.55 1.17
C ILE A 181 1.69 -22.82 0.61
N ASP A 182 1.26 -24.00 1.10
CA ASP A 182 1.79 -25.29 0.69
C ASP A 182 1.65 -25.50 -0.81
N GLN A 183 0.45 -25.26 -1.38
CA GLN A 183 0.20 -25.36 -2.81
C GLN A 183 1.12 -24.45 -3.64
N LYS A 184 1.36 -23.20 -3.16
CA LYS A 184 2.22 -22.25 -3.88
C LYS A 184 3.70 -22.60 -3.75
N ILE A 185 4.12 -23.11 -2.60
CA ILE A 185 5.50 -23.58 -2.39
C ILE A 185 5.76 -24.82 -3.25
N GLU A 186 4.84 -25.77 -3.30
CA GLU A 186 4.96 -26.94 -4.16
C GLU A 186 5.09 -26.52 -5.64
N ALA A 187 4.22 -25.62 -6.11
CA ALA A 187 4.28 -25.09 -7.46
C ALA A 187 5.58 -24.31 -7.75
N TYR A 188 6.10 -23.57 -6.77
CA TYR A 188 7.38 -22.87 -6.87
C TYR A 188 8.54 -23.87 -6.96
N ASN A 189 8.57 -24.86 -6.07
CA ASN A 189 9.64 -25.84 -5.98
C ASN A 189 9.70 -26.75 -7.21
N ALA A 190 8.55 -27.08 -7.80
CA ALA A 190 8.48 -27.84 -9.06
C ALA A 190 9.21 -27.11 -10.21
N LYS A 191 9.16 -25.76 -10.23
CA LYS A 191 9.84 -24.91 -11.23
C LYS A 191 11.29 -24.57 -10.87
N ASN A 192 11.63 -24.64 -9.59
CA ASN A 192 12.92 -24.18 -9.03
C ASN A 192 13.63 -25.30 -8.25
N SER A 193 13.70 -26.50 -8.80
CA SER A 193 14.25 -27.71 -8.14
C SER A 193 15.66 -27.56 -7.58
N GLY A 194 16.46 -26.62 -8.13
CA GLY A 194 17.83 -26.33 -7.62
C GLY A 194 17.87 -25.46 -6.36
N LYS A 195 16.79 -24.76 -6.04
CA LYS A 195 16.68 -23.80 -4.92
C LYS A 195 15.27 -23.84 -4.32
N PRO A 196 14.84 -24.97 -3.78
CA PRO A 196 13.52 -25.09 -3.21
C PRO A 196 13.36 -24.16 -2.00
N LEU A 197 12.14 -23.68 -1.76
CA LEU A 197 11.78 -23.04 -0.50
C LEU A 197 11.31 -24.11 0.48
N ASP A 198 11.76 -23.99 1.73
CA ASP A 198 11.35 -24.88 2.81
C ASP A 198 11.04 -24.03 4.04
N TYR A 199 9.89 -24.26 4.67
CA TYR A 199 9.45 -23.47 5.81
C TYR A 199 8.90 -24.36 6.93
N ALA A 200 8.93 -23.81 8.14
CA ALA A 200 8.24 -24.37 9.29
C ALA A 200 7.27 -23.33 9.85
N CYS A 201 6.21 -23.78 10.48
CA CYS A 201 5.26 -22.89 11.13
C CYS A 201 4.86 -23.38 12.52
N GLY A 202 4.52 -22.43 13.37
CA GLY A 202 3.91 -22.67 14.66
C GLY A 202 2.63 -21.86 14.78
N ILE A 203 1.59 -22.50 15.32
CA ILE A 203 0.24 -21.93 15.43
C ILE A 203 -0.11 -21.77 16.90
N ALA A 204 -0.67 -20.62 17.25
CA ALA A 204 -1.34 -20.37 18.53
C ALA A 204 -2.72 -19.78 18.24
N PHE A 205 -3.75 -20.56 18.52
CA PHE A 205 -5.15 -20.21 18.28
C PHE A 205 -6.04 -20.93 19.27
N ASP A 206 -7.09 -20.28 19.73
CA ASP A 206 -8.05 -20.80 20.70
C ASP A 206 -7.39 -21.23 22.01
N GLU A 207 -6.39 -20.48 22.44
CA GLU A 207 -5.63 -20.67 23.68
C GLU A 207 -6.45 -20.15 24.87
N PRO A 208 -6.03 -20.49 26.14
CA PRO A 208 -6.73 -20.02 27.32
C PRO A 208 -6.99 -18.50 27.33
N GLU A 209 -8.18 -18.09 27.78
CA GLU A 209 -8.70 -16.70 27.72
C GLU A 209 -7.84 -15.65 28.43
N GLU A 210 -6.90 -16.05 29.26
CA GLU A 210 -6.00 -15.15 30.01
C GLU A 210 -4.71 -14.77 29.27
N MET A 211 -4.48 -15.30 28.05
CA MET A 211 -3.27 -14.99 27.30
C MET A 211 -3.33 -13.61 26.66
N THR A 212 -2.23 -12.86 26.77
CA THR A 212 -2.01 -11.64 25.99
C THR A 212 -1.54 -12.00 24.57
N ILE A 213 -1.71 -11.06 23.63
CA ILE A 213 -1.24 -11.24 22.23
C ILE A 213 0.27 -11.53 22.19
N THR A 214 1.06 -10.88 23.04
CA THR A 214 2.51 -11.10 23.11
C THR A 214 2.84 -12.54 23.53
N GLN A 215 2.09 -13.09 24.50
CA GLN A 215 2.24 -14.49 24.91
C GLN A 215 1.80 -15.44 23.79
N LEU A 216 0.75 -15.10 23.03
CA LEU A 216 0.27 -15.87 21.90
C LEU A 216 1.32 -15.93 20.78
N VAL A 217 1.91 -14.79 20.42
CA VAL A 217 3.02 -14.72 19.43
C VAL A 217 4.23 -15.52 19.90
N ALA A 218 4.62 -15.41 21.17
CA ALA A 218 5.72 -16.18 21.74
C ALA A 218 5.43 -17.69 21.77
N LEU A 219 4.16 -18.07 21.97
CA LEU A 219 3.74 -19.46 21.91
C LEU A 219 3.81 -20.00 20.48
N ALA A 220 3.34 -19.25 19.48
CA ALA A 220 3.45 -19.60 18.09
C ALA A 220 4.93 -19.78 17.68
N ASP A 221 5.82 -18.87 18.09
CA ASP A 221 7.26 -18.99 17.80
C ASP A 221 7.88 -20.25 18.43
N ARG A 222 7.52 -20.59 19.66
CA ARG A 222 7.97 -21.82 20.33
C ARG A 222 7.44 -23.10 19.69
N ARG A 223 6.27 -23.04 19.05
CA ARG A 223 5.64 -24.15 18.36
C ARG A 223 6.17 -24.38 16.95
N ILE A 224 7.07 -23.55 16.45
CA ILE A 224 7.72 -23.83 15.18
C ILE A 224 8.42 -25.18 15.27
N ARG A 225 7.91 -26.16 14.53
CA ARG A 225 8.52 -27.48 14.42
C ARG A 225 9.58 -27.42 13.32
N ARG A 226 10.79 -27.73 13.73
CA ARG A 226 11.94 -27.88 12.83
C ARG A 226 11.99 -29.28 12.29
#